data_ad1c78cfe8dfc4383bb9a3614c4e96d3
#
_entry.id   ad1c78cfe8dfc4383bb9a3614c4e96d3
#
_cell.length_a   1.000
_cell.length_b   1.000
_cell.length_c   1.000
_cell.angle_alpha   90.00
_cell.angle_beta   90.00
_cell.angle_gamma   90.00
#
_symmetry.space_group_name_H-M   'P 1'
#
loop_
_entity.id
_entity.type
_entity.pdbx_description
1 polymer ?
#
loop_
_entity_poly.entity_id
_entity_poly.type
_entity_poly.pdbx_seq_one_letter_code
_entity_poly.pdbx_strand_id
1 'polypeptide(L)'
;MKKRVSSILLAAVLCVTMLSVVALATECADGAHTYDENLWAPNANGISHSRKCDNCGYVDTSSSQHRDDGLNNNAKDGKCDFCSAELAVSFNDLFRTICATTWEAAFKEISSGSGTLYPIENVTDEITYNGNGNVTINLAGLTINELKVTKGRLTIVGNGTVTKLEVTTGAKVELSGGTYENITGVTDKNTLLGPGYVFDGDTVKEAPIKSVTASVTDHNNAKYGYTAEQAPVLTATVALDNATGVTYQWYKVNGSKKTAIVNATAQTYTVETGLNAGNYDYCCTATVGTYSLTSEEVKVTIAKADGPQLGTINVNQVYNDTASKTININDYIGTDLNKLAKDAGTLRFHTGTYSPVDTIKSGWGVDVNTGAITYQLANGLSVNDEITITMQVGYNDQTYSKNHEDATVTVNITLTKITPTGTPNYTPITSSGKTLADANLNANNNAFSVPGEVRWVGESDGVLADDTPVEKGVAYHWEFRPTEGDKYERLTGSIILWTESGSGVVIITPSQSGESTPASNPNTGAAHVGQPLPGLALLALAALCLYAGTRRF
;
A
#
# COMPACT_ATOMS: atom_id res chain seq x y z
N MET A 1 17.77 20.32 66.28
CA MET A 1 17.12 20.37 67.62
C MET A 1 16.36 21.67 67.92
N LYS A 2 16.56 22.81 67.22
CA LYS A 2 15.84 24.06 67.47
C LYS A 2 14.44 24.14 66.80
N LYS A 3 14.15 23.37 65.76
CA LYS A 3 12.83 23.37 65.06
C LYS A 3 11.76 22.48 65.70
N ARG A 4 12.13 21.53 66.58
CA ARG A 4 11.16 20.67 67.28
C ARG A 4 10.59 21.33 68.57
N VAL A 5 11.21 22.34 69.05
CA VAL A 5 10.77 23.04 70.25
C VAL A 5 9.65 24.06 69.91
N SER A 6 9.67 24.67 68.71
CA SER A 6 8.63 25.62 68.29
C SER A 6 7.25 24.94 68.05
N SER A 7 7.24 23.74 67.47
CA SER A 7 5.99 23.01 67.22
C SER A 7 5.32 22.49 68.49
N ILE A 8 6.13 22.14 69.51
CA ILE A 8 5.59 21.71 70.80
C ILE A 8 5.11 22.90 71.63
N LEU A 9 5.73 24.07 71.48
CA LEU A 9 5.29 25.29 72.16
C LEU A 9 3.99 25.82 71.55
N LEU A 10 3.81 25.74 70.24
CA LEU A 10 2.58 26.13 69.54
C LEU A 10 1.39 25.21 69.89
N ALA A 11 1.63 23.88 69.96
CA ALA A 11 0.64 22.93 70.44
C ALA A 11 0.30 23.11 71.93
N ALA A 12 1.26 23.48 72.76
CA ALA A 12 1.00 23.75 74.15
C ALA A 12 0.26 25.09 74.38
N VAL A 13 0.50 26.11 73.56
CA VAL A 13 -0.22 27.38 73.61
C VAL A 13 -1.66 27.20 73.10
N LEU A 14 -1.89 26.38 72.07
CA LEU A 14 -3.25 26.03 71.59
C LEU A 14 -4.01 25.21 72.63
N CYS A 15 -3.37 24.28 73.35
CA CYS A 15 -4.02 23.54 74.45
C CYS A 15 -4.32 24.40 75.64
N VAL A 16 -3.46 25.38 75.94
CA VAL A 16 -3.70 26.31 77.12
C VAL A 16 -4.81 27.34 76.82
N THR A 17 -4.92 27.78 75.55
CA THR A 17 -6.05 28.65 75.14
C THR A 17 -7.36 27.90 75.03
N MET A 18 -7.34 26.61 74.74
CA MET A 18 -8.57 25.78 74.74
C MET A 18 -9.00 25.41 76.13
N LEU A 19 -8.07 25.34 77.10
CA LEU A 19 -8.43 25.07 78.51
C LEU A 19 -8.94 26.32 79.28
N SER A 20 -8.62 27.52 78.78
CA SER A 20 -9.08 28.74 79.44
C SER A 20 -10.47 29.23 79.00
N VAL A 21 -11.04 28.66 77.96
CA VAL A 21 -12.43 28.98 77.51
C VAL A 21 -13.48 28.06 78.14
N VAL A 22 -13.07 26.95 78.78
CA VAL A 22 -14.03 26.01 79.39
C VAL A 22 -14.59 26.55 80.74
N ALA A 23 -14.09 27.71 81.28
CA ALA A 23 -14.42 28.18 82.60
C ALA A 23 -15.58 29.22 82.69
N LEU A 24 -16.25 29.51 81.56
CA LEU A 24 -17.42 30.45 81.60
C LEU A 24 -18.52 30.05 80.62
N ALA A 25 -18.69 28.75 80.35
CA ALA A 25 -19.92 28.34 79.70
C ALA A 25 -21.05 28.33 80.69
N THR A 26 -21.91 29.35 80.69
CA THR A 26 -23.23 29.28 81.28
C THR A 26 -23.96 28.15 80.54
N GLU A 27 -24.27 27.04 81.28
CA GLU A 27 -25.07 25.95 80.71
C GLU A 27 -26.37 26.54 80.13
N CYS A 28 -26.65 26.20 78.85
CA CYS A 28 -27.98 26.51 78.30
C CYS A 28 -28.98 25.58 78.97
N ALA A 29 -29.88 26.16 79.76
CA ALA A 29 -30.94 25.40 80.39
C ALA A 29 -31.74 24.66 79.31
N ASP A 30 -31.96 23.36 79.52
CA ASP A 30 -32.81 22.49 78.72
C ASP A 30 -32.34 22.17 77.27
N GLY A 31 -31.04 22.31 76.97
CA GLY A 31 -30.50 21.97 75.67
C GLY A 31 -30.93 22.90 74.52
N ALA A 32 -31.56 24.02 74.83
CA ALA A 32 -31.89 25.03 73.80
C ALA A 32 -30.69 25.95 73.55
N HIS A 33 -29.93 25.65 72.51
CA HIS A 33 -28.82 26.48 72.06
C HIS A 33 -29.32 27.61 71.17
N THR A 34 -28.82 28.80 71.34
CA THR A 34 -29.01 29.94 70.45
C THR A 34 -27.78 30.13 69.63
N TYR A 35 -27.95 30.23 68.32
CA TYR A 35 -26.87 30.39 67.39
C TYR A 35 -26.99 31.72 66.63
N ASP A 36 -26.00 32.58 66.78
CA ASP A 36 -25.87 33.77 65.94
C ASP A 36 -25.44 33.33 64.52
N GLU A 37 -26.05 33.95 63.53
CA GLU A 37 -25.71 33.67 62.13
C GLU A 37 -24.26 33.98 61.78
N ASN A 38 -23.60 34.77 62.63
CA ASN A 38 -22.21 35.21 62.44
C ASN A 38 -21.18 34.46 63.31
N LEU A 39 -21.61 33.53 64.19
CA LEU A 39 -20.72 32.83 65.11
C LEU A 39 -20.48 31.37 64.65
N TRP A 40 -19.39 31.16 63.91
CA TRP A 40 -19.01 29.88 63.39
C TRP A 40 -17.65 29.43 63.94
N ALA A 41 -17.47 28.16 64.12
CA ALA A 41 -16.17 27.57 64.53
C ALA A 41 -15.68 26.55 63.48
N PRO A 42 -14.38 26.56 63.12
CA PRO A 42 -13.81 25.55 62.23
C PRO A 42 -13.85 24.19 62.91
N ASN A 43 -14.22 23.16 62.16
CA ASN A 43 -14.20 21.78 62.60
C ASN A 43 -12.79 21.18 62.47
N ALA A 44 -12.47 20.20 63.30
CA ALA A 44 -11.17 19.51 63.28
C ALA A 44 -10.90 18.72 61.98
N ASN A 45 -11.90 18.57 61.10
CA ASN A 45 -11.72 17.92 59.80
C ASN A 45 -11.00 18.82 58.76
N GLY A 46 -10.89 20.13 59.04
CA GLY A 46 -10.21 21.10 58.17
C GLY A 46 -10.96 21.48 56.89
N ILE A 47 -12.16 20.97 56.66
CA ILE A 47 -12.98 21.25 55.46
C ILE A 47 -14.34 21.83 55.74
N SER A 48 -14.74 21.90 56.98
CA SER A 48 -16.05 22.39 57.38
C SER A 48 -16.00 23.23 58.65
N HIS A 49 -17.07 23.96 58.89
CA HIS A 49 -17.32 24.72 60.09
C HIS A 49 -18.74 24.42 60.62
N SER A 50 -18.94 24.66 61.91
CA SER A 50 -20.23 24.48 62.53
C SER A 50 -20.63 25.75 63.31
N ARG A 51 -21.92 25.97 63.52
CA ARG A 51 -22.39 27.06 64.33
C ARG A 51 -21.99 26.87 65.79
N LYS A 52 -21.62 27.94 66.44
CA LYS A 52 -21.22 27.95 67.81
C LYS A 52 -22.31 28.68 68.63
N CYS A 53 -22.74 28.10 69.77
CA CYS A 53 -23.71 28.72 70.66
C CYS A 53 -23.12 29.96 71.31
N ASP A 54 -23.86 31.08 71.28
CA ASP A 54 -23.47 32.38 71.82
C ASP A 54 -23.27 32.35 73.31
N ASN A 55 -24.06 31.53 74.01
CA ASN A 55 -24.10 31.52 75.46
C ASN A 55 -23.12 30.50 76.09
N CYS A 56 -23.02 29.29 75.54
CA CYS A 56 -22.26 28.22 76.19
C CYS A 56 -21.09 27.73 75.32
N GLY A 57 -20.93 28.21 74.07
CA GLY A 57 -19.87 27.81 73.16
C GLY A 57 -20.05 26.41 72.58
N TYR A 58 -21.23 25.76 72.79
CA TYR A 58 -21.51 24.47 72.15
C TYR A 58 -21.43 24.56 70.60
N VAL A 59 -20.78 23.61 69.98
CA VAL A 59 -20.68 23.54 68.52
C VAL A 59 -21.76 22.59 68.01
N ASP A 60 -22.60 23.06 67.08
CA ASP A 60 -23.68 22.28 66.49
C ASP A 60 -23.12 21.09 65.73
N THR A 61 -23.84 19.98 65.68
CA THR A 61 -23.51 18.78 64.90
C THR A 61 -23.71 18.98 63.41
N SER A 62 -24.54 19.98 63.02
CA SER A 62 -24.63 20.37 61.62
C SER A 62 -23.36 21.10 61.18
N SER A 63 -22.86 20.78 60.02
CA SER A 63 -21.65 21.42 59.48
C SER A 63 -21.87 21.92 58.06
N SER A 64 -21.22 23.01 57.72
CA SER A 64 -21.12 23.54 56.35
C SER A 64 -19.66 23.55 55.90
N GLN A 65 -19.43 23.42 54.60
CA GLN A 65 -18.07 23.45 54.06
C GLN A 65 -17.50 24.87 54.09
N HIS A 66 -16.17 24.97 54.27
CA HIS A 66 -15.46 26.23 54.14
C HIS A 66 -15.61 26.84 52.76
N ARG A 67 -15.79 28.15 52.66
CA ARG A 67 -15.91 28.93 51.44
C ARG A 67 -15.14 30.22 51.53
N ASP A 68 -14.58 30.63 50.40
CA ASP A 68 -14.00 31.95 50.13
C ASP A 68 -14.56 32.41 48.78
N ASP A 69 -15.88 32.72 48.76
CA ASP A 69 -16.58 33.18 47.57
C ASP A 69 -16.82 34.69 47.54
N GLY A 70 -16.44 35.38 48.64
CA GLY A 70 -16.57 36.82 48.82
C GLY A 70 -17.97 37.27 49.12
N LEU A 71 -18.90 36.36 49.46
CA LEU A 71 -20.31 36.72 49.68
C LEU A 71 -20.55 37.44 51.03
N ASN A 72 -19.81 37.08 52.08
CA ASN A 72 -20.02 37.65 53.40
C ASN A 72 -19.09 38.83 53.73
N ASN A 73 -17.85 38.83 53.23
CA ASN A 73 -16.87 39.89 53.51
C ASN A 73 -16.43 40.68 52.28
N ASN A 74 -17.00 40.38 51.12
CA ASN A 74 -16.72 41.01 49.83
C ASN A 74 -15.26 40.88 49.32
N ALA A 75 -14.46 39.97 49.86
CA ALA A 75 -13.10 39.73 49.46
C ALA A 75 -12.82 38.22 49.39
N LYS A 76 -12.09 37.82 48.37
CA LYS A 76 -11.44 36.51 48.31
C LYS A 76 -10.04 36.68 48.90
N ASP A 77 -9.95 36.56 50.21
CA ASP A 77 -8.78 36.89 51.02
C ASP A 77 -8.05 35.67 51.57
N GLY A 78 -8.43 34.48 51.15
CA GLY A 78 -7.85 33.24 51.64
C GLY A 78 -8.38 32.78 52.98
N LYS A 79 -9.49 33.39 53.45
CA LYS A 79 -10.14 33.01 54.71
C LYS A 79 -11.55 32.54 54.47
N CYS A 80 -12.02 31.68 55.33
CA CYS A 80 -13.43 31.26 55.29
C CYS A 80 -14.37 32.44 55.62
N ASP A 81 -15.28 32.75 54.72
CA ASP A 81 -16.27 33.84 54.84
C ASP A 81 -17.14 33.75 56.12
N PHE A 82 -17.23 32.59 56.74
CA PHE A 82 -18.07 32.34 57.90
C PHE A 82 -17.30 32.23 59.21
N CYS A 83 -16.21 31.45 59.23
CA CYS A 83 -15.49 31.20 60.48
C CYS A 83 -14.11 31.88 60.53
N SER A 84 -13.73 32.63 59.49
CA SER A 84 -12.46 33.33 59.36
C SER A 84 -11.22 32.43 59.48
N ALA A 85 -11.40 31.13 59.38
CA ALA A 85 -10.25 30.23 59.35
C ALA A 85 -9.42 30.46 58.09
N GLU A 86 -8.11 30.49 58.21
CA GLU A 86 -7.21 30.56 57.05
C GLU A 86 -7.32 29.31 56.23
N LEU A 87 -7.41 29.47 54.91
CA LEU A 87 -7.59 28.41 53.94
C LEU A 87 -6.30 28.17 53.16
N ALA A 88 -5.87 26.95 53.04
CA ALA A 88 -4.65 26.58 52.33
C ALA A 88 -4.89 26.18 50.90
N VAL A 89 -6.05 25.58 50.62
CA VAL A 89 -6.33 25.00 49.33
C VAL A 89 -7.84 25.02 49.04
N SER A 90 -8.20 25.32 47.80
CA SER A 90 -9.54 25.13 47.27
C SER A 90 -9.59 23.93 46.34
N PHE A 91 -10.72 23.25 46.26
CA PHE A 91 -10.95 22.18 45.30
C PHE A 91 -12.39 22.20 44.79
N ASN A 92 -12.53 21.80 43.52
CA ASN A 92 -13.85 21.73 42.92
C ASN A 92 -14.31 20.27 42.91
N ASP A 93 -15.47 20.08 43.51
CA ASP A 93 -16.27 18.91 43.26
C ASP A 93 -17.22 19.23 42.06
N LEU A 94 -17.96 18.24 41.55
CA LEU A 94 -18.83 18.37 40.37
C LEU A 94 -19.84 19.54 40.43
N PHE A 95 -20.11 20.11 41.62
CA PHE A 95 -21.18 21.09 41.81
C PHE A 95 -20.79 22.36 42.63
N ARG A 96 -19.64 22.38 43.31
CA ARG A 96 -19.25 23.48 44.22
C ARG A 96 -17.74 23.53 44.44
N THR A 97 -17.28 24.73 44.79
CA THR A 97 -15.94 24.95 45.31
C THR A 97 -15.94 24.74 46.81
N ILE A 98 -15.06 23.89 47.30
CA ILE A 98 -14.84 23.59 48.71
C ILE A 98 -13.44 24.05 49.05
N CYS A 99 -13.24 24.60 50.23
CA CYS A 99 -11.93 25.02 50.72
C CYS A 99 -11.54 24.19 51.94
N ALA A 100 -10.23 23.98 52.08
CA ALA A 100 -9.67 23.30 53.24
C ALA A 100 -8.59 24.16 53.90
N THR A 101 -8.51 24.04 55.22
CA THR A 101 -7.49 24.75 56.01
C THR A 101 -6.12 24.10 55.94
N THR A 102 -6.02 22.86 55.46
CA THR A 102 -4.76 22.15 55.29
C THR A 102 -4.78 21.29 54.00
N TRP A 103 -3.65 21.07 53.41
CA TRP A 103 -3.46 20.16 52.28
C TRP A 103 -3.81 18.70 52.62
N GLU A 104 -3.48 18.26 53.84
CA GLU A 104 -3.81 16.93 54.33
C GLU A 104 -5.32 16.70 54.36
N ALA A 105 -6.09 17.69 54.85
CA ALA A 105 -7.54 17.62 54.85
C ALA A 105 -8.11 17.53 53.42
N ALA A 106 -7.62 18.35 52.52
CA ALA A 106 -8.03 18.30 51.12
C ALA A 106 -7.71 16.96 50.44
N PHE A 107 -6.52 16.41 50.61
CA PHE A 107 -6.14 15.11 50.09
C PHE A 107 -6.99 13.98 50.65
N LYS A 108 -7.34 14.04 51.92
CA LYS A 108 -8.20 13.06 52.57
C LYS A 108 -9.61 13.07 52.00
N GLU A 109 -10.15 14.25 51.70
CA GLU A 109 -11.48 14.42 51.13
C GLU A 109 -11.56 13.83 49.71
N ILE A 110 -10.50 13.99 48.90
CA ILE A 110 -10.43 13.48 47.53
C ILE A 110 -9.89 12.03 47.47
N SER A 111 -9.51 11.44 48.60
CA SER A 111 -8.78 10.17 48.66
C SER A 111 -9.48 8.97 47.99
N SER A 112 -10.79 9.01 47.79
CA SER A 112 -11.59 7.97 47.17
C SER A 112 -12.09 8.31 45.77
N GLY A 113 -11.71 9.47 45.20
CA GLY A 113 -12.21 9.95 43.90
C GLY A 113 -11.14 10.62 43.06
N SER A 114 -11.55 11.51 42.18
CA SER A 114 -10.71 12.41 41.41
C SER A 114 -11.13 13.84 41.64
N GLY A 115 -10.15 14.76 41.73
CA GLY A 115 -10.44 16.19 41.96
C GLY A 115 -9.24 17.05 41.62
N THR A 116 -9.49 18.34 41.38
CA THR A 116 -8.44 19.33 41.14
C THR A 116 -8.33 20.25 42.35
N LEU A 117 -7.11 20.37 42.86
CA LEU A 117 -6.73 21.24 43.96
C LEU A 117 -6.04 22.48 43.39
N TYR A 118 -6.33 23.62 44.03
CA TYR A 118 -5.75 24.93 43.72
C TYR A 118 -5.14 25.49 44.99
N PRO A 119 -3.84 25.77 45.07
CA PRO A 119 -3.27 26.58 46.14
C PRO A 119 -4.03 27.91 46.24
N ILE A 120 -4.26 28.42 47.43
CA ILE A 120 -4.87 29.76 47.62
C ILE A 120 -3.75 30.81 47.71
N GLU A 121 -2.60 30.43 48.22
CA GLU A 121 -1.39 31.25 48.32
C GLU A 121 -0.13 30.41 48.08
N ASN A 122 1.03 31.04 48.08
CA ASN A 122 2.29 30.32 48.00
C ASN A 122 2.49 29.41 49.23
N VAL A 123 2.83 28.17 48.96
CA VAL A 123 2.97 27.14 49.98
C VAL A 123 4.45 27.06 50.40
N THR A 124 4.72 27.42 51.67
CA THR A 124 6.11 27.45 52.24
C THR A 124 6.47 26.12 52.89
N ASP A 125 5.49 25.36 53.37
CA ASP A 125 5.69 24.10 54.08
C ASP A 125 5.75 22.90 53.11
N GLU A 126 6.31 21.79 53.61
CA GLU A 126 6.27 20.53 52.85
C GLU A 126 4.82 19.98 52.75
N ILE A 127 4.43 19.65 51.54
CA ILE A 127 3.18 18.94 51.25
C ILE A 127 3.49 17.49 50.92
N THR A 128 2.84 16.55 51.59
CA THR A 128 2.99 15.12 51.25
C THR A 128 1.68 14.55 50.72
N TYR A 129 1.70 14.06 49.45
CA TYR A 129 0.61 13.27 48.89
C TYR A 129 0.88 11.76 49.05
N ASN A 130 -0.02 11.05 49.69
CA ASN A 130 0.05 9.61 49.94
C ASN A 130 -1.28 8.87 49.65
N GLY A 131 -2.17 9.49 48.91
CA GLY A 131 -3.51 8.98 48.61
C GLY A 131 -3.54 7.86 47.58
N ASN A 132 -4.70 7.24 47.40
CA ASN A 132 -4.97 6.24 46.37
C ASN A 132 -5.75 6.78 45.15
N GLY A 133 -6.27 8.02 45.25
CA GLY A 133 -7.06 8.68 44.22
C GLY A 133 -6.22 9.21 43.04
N ASN A 134 -6.93 9.76 42.07
CA ASN A 134 -6.32 10.53 40.96
C ASN A 134 -6.50 12.03 41.30
N VAL A 135 -5.46 12.63 41.80
CA VAL A 135 -5.50 14.05 42.20
C VAL A 135 -4.78 14.89 41.16
N THR A 136 -5.36 16.03 40.82
CA THR A 136 -4.72 17.06 40.01
C THR A 136 -4.43 18.27 40.92
N ILE A 137 -3.21 18.80 40.87
CA ILE A 137 -2.87 20.11 41.42
C ILE A 137 -2.71 21.08 40.26
N ASN A 138 -3.52 22.13 40.23
CA ASN A 138 -3.34 23.26 39.35
C ASN A 138 -2.61 24.36 40.10
N LEU A 139 -1.37 24.63 39.69
CA LEU A 139 -0.49 25.60 40.36
C LEU A 139 -1.03 27.04 40.33
N ALA A 140 -1.84 27.39 39.32
CA ALA A 140 -2.51 28.70 39.20
C ALA A 140 -1.56 29.92 39.34
N GLY A 141 -0.30 29.78 38.92
CA GLY A 141 0.73 30.85 39.03
C GLY A 141 1.45 30.91 40.38
N LEU A 142 1.12 30.06 41.35
CA LEU A 142 1.66 30.06 42.71
C LEU A 142 2.84 29.09 42.86
N THR A 143 3.54 29.22 43.94
CA THR A 143 4.70 28.40 44.27
C THR A 143 4.40 27.43 45.41
N ILE A 144 4.79 26.16 45.19
CA ILE A 144 4.85 25.13 46.22
C ILE A 144 6.34 24.86 46.50
N ASN A 145 6.78 25.13 47.73
CA ASN A 145 8.19 25.00 48.10
C ASN A 145 8.63 23.54 48.05
N GLU A 146 7.93 22.62 48.68
CA GLU A 146 8.26 21.19 48.66
C GLU A 146 7.02 20.32 48.53
N LEU A 147 6.99 19.49 47.49
CA LEU A 147 5.94 18.53 47.22
C LEU A 147 6.51 17.12 47.19
N LYS A 148 6.08 16.26 48.07
CA LYS A 148 6.47 14.88 48.18
C LYS A 148 5.31 13.98 47.79
N VAL A 149 5.57 13.08 46.84
CA VAL A 149 4.58 12.10 46.38
C VAL A 149 5.05 10.71 46.72
N THR A 150 4.40 10.09 47.70
CA THR A 150 4.84 8.79 48.23
C THR A 150 4.00 7.62 47.69
N LYS A 151 2.79 7.88 47.21
CA LYS A 151 1.88 6.85 46.67
C LYS A 151 0.79 7.47 45.80
N GLY A 152 0.16 6.64 44.96
CA GLY A 152 -0.97 7.02 44.13
C GLY A 152 -0.62 7.73 42.86
N ARG A 153 -1.58 8.45 42.28
CA ARG A 153 -1.38 9.20 41.02
C ARG A 153 -1.64 10.69 41.28
N LEU A 154 -0.67 11.50 40.91
CA LEU A 154 -0.76 12.95 40.98
C LEU A 154 -0.45 13.58 39.63
N THR A 155 -1.37 14.40 39.12
CA THR A 155 -1.14 15.23 37.93
C THR A 155 -0.90 16.67 38.37
N ILE A 156 0.13 17.35 37.84
CA ILE A 156 0.40 18.75 38.12
C ILE A 156 0.24 19.53 36.81
N VAL A 157 -0.60 20.56 36.87
CA VAL A 157 -0.93 21.40 35.71
C VAL A 157 -0.80 22.88 36.03
N GLY A 158 -0.90 23.73 35.01
CA GLY A 158 -0.89 25.20 35.19
C GLY A 158 0.52 25.79 35.21
N ASN A 159 0.54 27.11 35.34
CA ASN A 159 1.76 27.91 35.35
C ASN A 159 2.12 28.31 36.79
N GLY A 160 2.96 27.63 37.44
CA GLY A 160 3.46 27.93 38.78
C GLY A 160 4.78 27.22 38.97
N THR A 161 5.32 27.25 40.18
CA THR A 161 6.60 26.66 40.49
C THR A 161 6.49 25.62 41.61
N VAL A 162 7.17 24.49 41.43
CA VAL A 162 7.45 23.53 42.49
C VAL A 162 8.97 23.56 42.72
N THR A 163 9.40 24.15 43.83
CA THR A 163 10.85 24.31 44.08
C THR A 163 11.53 22.95 44.28
N LYS A 164 10.85 22.04 44.99
CA LYS A 164 11.35 20.67 45.17
C LYS A 164 10.21 19.66 44.99
N LEU A 165 10.33 18.76 44.02
CA LEU A 165 9.46 17.63 43.82
C LEU A 165 10.18 16.32 44.14
N GLU A 166 9.71 15.60 45.15
CA GLU A 166 10.23 14.28 45.53
C GLU A 166 9.20 13.19 45.15
N VAL A 167 9.62 12.26 44.28
CA VAL A 167 8.78 11.16 43.83
C VAL A 167 9.29 9.84 44.37
N THR A 168 8.56 9.18 45.25
CA THR A 168 8.95 7.89 45.80
C THR A 168 8.64 6.76 44.83
N THR A 169 9.45 5.72 44.86
CA THR A 169 9.24 4.50 44.04
C THR A 169 7.82 3.95 44.19
N GLY A 170 7.10 3.80 43.08
CA GLY A 170 5.72 3.32 43.04
C GLY A 170 4.66 4.41 42.99
N ALA A 171 5.00 5.67 43.28
CA ALA A 171 4.12 6.81 42.98
C ALA A 171 4.12 7.12 41.48
N LYS A 172 2.99 7.59 40.97
CA LYS A 172 2.81 8.03 39.57
C LYS A 172 2.57 9.53 39.55
N VAL A 173 3.51 10.26 38.99
CA VAL A 173 3.40 11.70 38.78
C VAL A 173 3.34 12.01 37.31
N GLU A 174 2.46 12.93 36.93
CA GLU A 174 2.31 13.41 35.55
C GLU A 174 2.38 14.94 35.55
N LEU A 175 3.34 15.49 34.80
CA LEU A 175 3.60 16.91 34.70
C LEU A 175 3.06 17.46 33.37
N SER A 176 2.07 18.35 33.45
CA SER A 176 1.43 18.97 32.30
C SER A 176 1.40 20.50 32.47
N GLY A 177 2.51 21.07 32.85
CA GLY A 177 2.74 22.49 33.09
C GLY A 177 3.61 22.73 34.33
N GLY A 178 3.95 23.99 34.57
CA GLY A 178 4.74 24.43 35.74
C GLY A 178 6.25 24.40 35.55
N THR A 179 6.96 24.99 36.52
CA THR A 179 8.42 25.00 36.61
C THR A 179 8.86 24.16 37.80
N TYR A 180 9.90 23.35 37.64
CA TYR A 180 10.38 22.40 38.63
C TYR A 180 11.90 22.59 38.82
N GLU A 181 12.31 23.28 39.90
CA GLU A 181 13.71 23.62 40.11
C GLU A 181 14.55 22.40 40.52
N ASN A 182 13.96 21.48 41.29
CA ASN A 182 14.65 20.27 41.75
C ASN A 182 13.68 19.09 41.79
N ILE A 183 13.95 18.07 40.95
CA ILE A 183 13.17 16.81 40.93
C ILE A 183 14.08 15.69 41.45
N THR A 184 13.59 14.94 42.44
CA THR A 184 14.32 13.83 43.07
C THR A 184 13.47 12.56 43.11
N GLY A 185 14.13 11.40 43.28
CA GLY A 185 13.45 10.10 43.35
C GLY A 185 13.17 9.43 42.00
N VAL A 186 13.55 10.07 40.89
CA VAL A 186 13.54 9.50 39.53
C VAL A 186 14.88 9.64 38.86
N THR A 187 15.24 8.69 38.01
CA THR A 187 16.51 8.70 37.25
C THR A 187 16.44 9.59 36.01
N ASP A 188 15.24 9.72 35.42
CA ASP A 188 15.01 10.59 34.27
C ASP A 188 13.71 11.38 34.50
N LYS A 189 13.83 12.70 34.59
CA LYS A 189 12.69 13.61 34.80
C LYS A 189 11.67 13.56 33.66
N ASN A 190 12.10 13.19 32.43
CA ASN A 190 11.17 13.10 31.28
C ASN A 190 10.14 12.01 31.45
N THR A 191 10.37 11.02 32.30
CA THR A 191 9.38 9.96 32.59
C THR A 191 8.15 10.46 33.35
N LEU A 192 8.22 11.68 33.87
CA LEU A 192 7.12 12.35 34.58
C LEU A 192 6.26 13.20 33.66
N LEU A 193 6.64 13.40 32.39
CA LEU A 193 5.89 14.26 31.47
C LEU A 193 4.54 13.65 31.08
N GLY A 194 3.51 14.46 31.11
CA GLY A 194 2.23 14.14 30.51
C GLY A 194 2.32 14.05 28.99
N PRO A 195 1.39 13.33 28.33
CA PRO A 195 1.35 13.23 26.88
C PRO A 195 1.33 14.61 26.21
N GLY A 196 2.23 14.84 25.26
CA GLY A 196 2.32 16.12 24.55
C GLY A 196 3.04 17.25 25.29
N TYR A 197 3.73 16.96 26.38
CA TYR A 197 4.53 17.94 27.13
C TYR A 197 6.02 17.63 27.06
N VAL A 198 6.84 18.67 27.21
CA VAL A 198 8.32 18.59 27.20
C VAL A 198 8.89 19.53 28.24
N PHE A 199 10.10 19.22 28.74
CA PHE A 199 10.89 20.18 29.50
C PHE A 199 11.63 21.14 28.56
N ASP A 200 11.50 22.44 28.86
CA ASP A 200 12.35 23.51 28.32
C ASP A 200 13.12 24.11 29.52
N GLY A 201 14.32 23.65 29.73
CA GLY A 201 15.02 23.87 31.01
C GLY A 201 14.33 23.12 32.14
N ASP A 202 13.84 23.89 33.11
CA ASP A 202 13.08 23.38 34.26
C ASP A 202 11.55 23.59 34.14
N THR A 203 11.10 24.18 33.02
CA THR A 203 9.68 24.44 32.77
C THR A 203 9.07 23.40 31.84
N VAL A 204 7.92 22.86 32.23
CA VAL A 204 7.12 21.94 31.43
C VAL A 204 6.18 22.76 30.55
N LYS A 205 6.27 22.54 29.23
CA LYS A 205 5.48 23.22 28.20
C LYS A 205 4.84 22.20 27.28
N GLU A 206 3.79 22.58 26.58
CA GLU A 206 3.29 21.78 25.46
C GLU A 206 4.40 21.60 24.41
N ALA A 207 4.51 20.38 23.89
CA ALA A 207 5.47 20.08 22.85
C ALA A 207 5.17 20.91 21.59
N PRO A 208 6.18 21.58 21.01
CA PRO A 208 5.97 22.38 19.80
C PRO A 208 5.56 21.55 18.58
N ILE A 209 5.82 20.23 18.62
CA ILE A 209 5.37 19.25 17.62
C ILE A 209 4.47 18.23 18.32
N LYS A 210 3.21 18.20 17.93
CA LYS A 210 2.23 17.25 18.47
C LYS A 210 2.29 15.88 17.80
N SER A 211 2.54 15.86 16.49
CA SER A 211 2.71 14.62 15.75
C SER A 211 3.55 14.83 14.50
N VAL A 212 4.21 13.76 14.06
CA VAL A 212 4.88 13.64 12.75
C VAL A 212 4.38 12.37 12.12
N THR A 213 3.86 12.46 10.90
CA THR A 213 3.49 11.29 10.09
C THR A 213 4.25 11.35 8.76
N ALA A 214 4.57 10.18 8.21
CA ALA A 214 5.16 10.05 6.90
C ALA A 214 4.27 9.19 6.01
N SER A 215 4.12 9.56 4.75
CA SER A 215 3.32 8.82 3.79
C SER A 215 3.93 8.87 2.39
N VAL A 216 3.64 7.87 1.56
CA VAL A 216 3.92 7.91 0.13
C VAL A 216 2.81 8.75 -0.51
N THR A 217 3.18 9.87 -1.11
CA THR A 217 2.21 10.81 -1.69
C THR A 217 2.16 10.78 -3.21
N ASP A 218 3.18 10.22 -3.86
CA ASP A 218 3.23 10.08 -5.31
C ASP A 218 4.03 8.82 -5.71
N HIS A 219 3.74 8.28 -6.91
CA HIS A 219 4.42 7.15 -7.54
C HIS A 219 4.56 5.90 -6.64
N ASN A 220 3.53 5.58 -5.88
CA ASN A 220 3.51 4.42 -4.97
C ASN A 220 3.54 3.05 -5.69
N ASN A 221 3.44 3.03 -7.02
CA ASN A 221 3.46 1.84 -7.88
C ASN A 221 4.76 1.73 -8.70
N ALA A 222 5.85 2.28 -8.23
CA ALA A 222 7.13 2.23 -8.92
C ALA A 222 7.56 0.77 -9.15
N LYS A 223 8.06 0.49 -10.38
CA LYS A 223 8.63 -0.80 -10.75
C LYS A 223 10.13 -0.69 -10.90
N TYR A 224 10.84 -1.78 -10.73
CA TYR A 224 12.28 -1.82 -10.96
C TYR A 224 12.67 -1.15 -12.28
N GLY A 225 13.72 -0.33 -12.23
CA GLY A 225 14.14 0.46 -13.37
C GLY A 225 13.41 1.79 -13.55
N TYR A 226 12.62 2.21 -12.55
CA TYR A 226 11.95 3.52 -12.59
C TYR A 226 12.94 4.68 -12.74
N THR A 227 12.51 5.72 -13.42
CA THR A 227 13.27 6.97 -13.59
C THR A 227 13.09 7.91 -12.39
N ALA A 228 13.89 8.96 -12.32
CA ALA A 228 13.75 9.98 -11.26
C ALA A 228 12.35 10.64 -11.25
N GLU A 229 11.70 10.76 -12.41
CA GLU A 229 10.36 11.31 -12.55
C GLU A 229 9.26 10.34 -12.07
N GLN A 230 9.57 9.06 -12.03
CA GLN A 230 8.68 7.98 -11.60
C GLN A 230 9.01 7.49 -10.18
N ALA A 231 9.98 8.14 -9.53
CA ALA A 231 10.41 7.74 -8.20
C ALA A 231 9.34 8.03 -7.14
N PRO A 232 9.12 7.15 -6.17
CA PRO A 232 8.21 7.40 -5.08
C PRO A 232 8.57 8.66 -4.30
N VAL A 233 7.56 9.47 -3.98
CA VAL A 233 7.74 10.69 -3.18
C VAL A 233 7.12 10.47 -1.81
N LEU A 234 7.91 10.68 -0.79
CA LEU A 234 7.49 10.66 0.61
C LEU A 234 7.23 12.08 1.09
N THR A 235 6.19 12.26 1.87
CA THR A 235 5.87 13.55 2.50
C THR A 235 5.69 13.39 4.00
N ALA A 236 6.36 14.26 4.76
CA ALA A 236 6.17 14.38 6.19
C ALA A 236 5.07 15.41 6.48
N THR A 237 4.09 15.03 7.29
CA THR A 237 3.06 15.93 7.81
C THR A 237 3.30 16.13 9.30
N VAL A 238 3.40 17.40 9.73
CA VAL A 238 3.71 17.78 11.10
C VAL A 238 2.55 18.59 11.66
N ALA A 239 2.00 18.17 12.78
CA ALA A 239 1.05 18.96 13.56
C ALA A 239 1.84 19.79 14.57
N LEU A 240 1.71 21.11 14.48
CA LEU A 240 2.41 22.09 15.33
C LEU A 240 1.45 22.74 16.33
N ASP A 241 1.99 23.15 17.46
CA ASP A 241 1.34 24.04 18.39
C ASP A 241 2.11 25.36 18.46
N ASN A 242 1.58 26.38 17.76
CA ASN A 242 2.12 27.74 17.73
C ASN A 242 3.63 27.86 17.39
N ALA A 243 4.20 26.86 16.73
CA ALA A 243 5.61 26.81 16.38
C ALA A 243 5.85 27.07 14.89
N THR A 244 6.98 27.68 14.57
CA THR A 244 7.47 27.93 13.22
C THR A 244 8.90 27.41 13.07
N GLY A 245 9.41 27.33 11.83
CA GLY A 245 10.81 26.95 11.61
C GLY A 245 11.08 25.46 11.78
N VAL A 246 10.18 24.60 11.31
CA VAL A 246 10.39 23.14 11.29
C VAL A 246 11.52 22.80 10.32
N THR A 247 12.44 21.98 10.77
CA THR A 247 13.47 21.33 9.94
C THR A 247 13.21 19.83 9.89
N TYR A 248 13.63 19.19 8.82
CA TYR A 248 13.38 17.77 8.57
C TYR A 248 14.68 17.01 8.37
N GLN A 249 14.68 15.73 8.67
CA GLN A 249 15.71 14.78 8.28
C GLN A 249 15.05 13.43 7.99
N TRP A 250 15.23 12.91 6.79
CA TRP A 250 14.76 11.58 6.41
C TRP A 250 15.81 10.52 6.70
N TYR A 251 15.34 9.34 7.03
CA TYR A 251 16.14 8.17 7.36
C TYR A 251 15.66 6.96 6.58
N LYS A 252 16.61 6.14 6.16
CA LYS A 252 16.36 4.78 5.71
C LYS A 252 16.41 3.85 6.93
N VAL A 253 15.42 2.96 7.04
CA VAL A 253 15.28 2.04 8.17
C VAL A 253 15.60 0.62 7.72
N ASN A 254 16.41 -0.08 8.51
CA ASN A 254 16.73 -1.48 8.29
C ASN A 254 16.69 -2.22 9.64
N GLY A 255 15.54 -2.83 9.94
CA GLY A 255 15.23 -3.34 11.27
C GLY A 255 15.24 -2.20 12.29
N SER A 256 15.98 -2.33 13.37
CA SER A 256 16.11 -1.28 14.40
C SER A 256 17.08 -0.14 14.03
N LYS A 257 17.81 -0.27 12.92
CA LYS A 257 18.85 0.71 12.53
C LYS A 257 18.27 1.78 11.62
N LYS A 258 18.34 3.04 12.05
CA LYS A 258 18.03 4.24 11.26
C LYS A 258 19.33 4.86 10.74
N THR A 259 19.38 5.10 9.42
CA THR A 259 20.55 5.73 8.77
C THR A 259 20.08 7.01 8.08
N ALA A 260 20.64 8.14 8.47
CA ALA A 260 20.30 9.43 7.88
C ALA A 260 20.63 9.46 6.38
N ILE A 261 19.69 9.96 5.59
CA ILE A 261 19.88 10.15 4.16
C ILE A 261 20.50 11.54 3.98
N VAL A 262 21.68 11.57 3.37
CA VAL A 262 22.43 12.82 3.17
C VAL A 262 21.60 13.80 2.34
N ASN A 263 21.50 15.06 2.80
CA ASN A 263 20.76 16.15 2.17
C ASN A 263 19.24 15.95 2.05
N ALA A 264 18.66 14.93 2.68
CA ALA A 264 17.22 14.74 2.72
C ALA A 264 16.59 15.55 3.87
N THR A 265 16.61 16.87 3.75
CA THR A 265 16.22 17.83 4.80
C THR A 265 14.98 18.64 4.44
N ALA A 266 14.30 18.33 3.34
CA ALA A 266 13.02 18.94 2.98
C ALA A 266 11.85 18.16 3.59
N GLN A 267 10.68 18.79 3.60
CA GLN A 267 9.43 18.14 4.01
C GLN A 267 9.10 16.91 3.16
N THR A 268 9.50 16.93 1.89
CA THR A 268 9.36 15.81 0.94
C THR A 268 10.71 15.16 0.69
N TYR A 269 10.69 13.88 0.39
CA TYR A 269 11.85 13.10 -0.04
C TYR A 269 11.49 12.24 -1.25
N THR A 270 12.23 12.42 -2.34
CA THR A 270 12.12 11.55 -3.53
C THR A 270 13.08 10.38 -3.33
N VAL A 271 12.54 9.17 -3.40
CA VAL A 271 13.31 7.94 -3.20
C VAL A 271 14.35 7.79 -4.30
N GLU A 272 15.56 7.38 -3.92
CA GLU A 272 16.69 7.18 -4.84
C GLU A 272 16.34 6.16 -5.95
N THR A 273 16.84 6.38 -7.16
CA THR A 273 16.73 5.42 -8.27
C THR A 273 17.69 4.24 -8.10
N GLY A 274 17.48 3.17 -8.86
CA GLY A 274 18.37 2.00 -8.86
C GLY A 274 18.15 1.02 -7.71
N LEU A 275 17.08 1.17 -6.94
CA LEU A 275 16.69 0.16 -5.97
C LEU A 275 16.18 -1.10 -6.65
N ASN A 276 16.53 -2.26 -6.10
CA ASN A 276 15.96 -3.54 -6.51
C ASN A 276 14.47 -3.62 -6.16
N ALA A 277 13.73 -4.51 -6.82
CA ALA A 277 12.38 -4.83 -6.38
C ALA A 277 12.39 -5.35 -4.94
N GLY A 278 11.47 -4.85 -4.13
CA GLY A 278 11.39 -5.16 -2.71
C GLY A 278 10.75 -4.04 -1.88
N ASN A 279 10.79 -4.22 -0.58
CA ASN A 279 10.26 -3.27 0.39
C ASN A 279 11.39 -2.49 1.06
N TYR A 280 11.15 -1.21 1.25
CA TYR A 280 12.08 -0.27 1.88
C TYR A 280 11.33 0.58 2.88
N ASP A 281 11.83 0.66 4.09
CA ASP A 281 11.21 1.40 5.16
C ASP A 281 11.97 2.71 5.41
N TYR A 282 11.21 3.80 5.59
CA TYR A 282 11.71 5.14 5.81
C TYR A 282 10.99 5.78 6.99
N CYS A 283 11.62 6.75 7.64
CA CYS A 283 10.96 7.62 8.60
C CYS A 283 11.52 9.03 8.50
N CYS A 284 10.78 10.01 9.01
CA CYS A 284 11.18 11.40 9.04
C CYS A 284 11.21 11.92 10.47
N THR A 285 12.27 12.60 10.85
CA THR A 285 12.36 13.38 12.08
C THR A 285 12.10 14.84 11.75
N ALA A 286 11.14 15.45 12.43
CA ALA A 286 10.89 16.88 12.41
C ALA A 286 11.45 17.51 13.68
N THR A 287 12.09 18.68 13.56
CA THR A 287 12.74 19.38 14.68
C THR A 287 12.31 20.84 14.70
N VAL A 288 11.98 21.34 15.89
CA VAL A 288 11.75 22.76 16.19
C VAL A 288 12.62 23.12 17.39
N GLY A 289 13.59 24.02 17.22
CA GLY A 289 14.56 24.33 18.26
C GLY A 289 15.36 23.10 18.68
N THR A 290 15.25 22.72 19.94
CA THR A 290 15.91 21.52 20.50
C THR A 290 15.00 20.29 20.54
N TYR A 291 13.70 20.45 20.25
CA TYR A 291 12.72 19.35 20.31
C TYR A 291 12.58 18.66 18.97
N SER A 292 12.64 17.35 18.99
CA SER A 292 12.51 16.50 17.80
C SER A 292 11.51 15.39 18.03
N LEU A 293 10.69 15.11 17.00
CA LEU A 293 9.78 13.98 16.98
C LEU A 293 9.95 13.22 15.66
N THR A 294 9.96 11.91 15.73
CA THR A 294 10.12 11.04 14.56
C THR A 294 8.81 10.35 14.23
N SER A 295 8.49 10.26 12.95
CA SER A 295 7.32 9.53 12.46
C SER A 295 7.45 8.02 12.69
N GLU A 296 6.33 7.32 12.64
CA GLU A 296 6.30 5.90 12.37
C GLU A 296 6.97 5.61 11.00
N GLU A 297 7.29 4.35 10.77
CA GLU A 297 7.91 3.91 9.53
C GLU A 297 6.89 3.92 8.39
N VAL A 298 7.30 4.45 7.24
CA VAL A 298 6.55 4.39 5.98
C VAL A 298 7.23 3.40 5.05
N LYS A 299 6.43 2.48 4.51
CA LYS A 299 6.90 1.45 3.60
C LYS A 299 6.76 1.90 2.15
N VAL A 300 7.85 1.81 1.39
CA VAL A 300 7.90 1.95 -0.06
C VAL A 300 8.10 0.58 -0.67
N THR A 301 7.23 0.20 -1.60
CA THR A 301 7.36 -1.06 -2.34
C THR A 301 7.76 -0.76 -3.77
N ILE A 302 8.90 -1.30 -4.20
CA ILE A 302 9.30 -1.31 -5.60
C ILE A 302 8.89 -2.66 -6.16
N ALA A 303 7.94 -2.67 -7.07
CA ALA A 303 7.49 -3.88 -7.74
C ALA A 303 8.55 -4.36 -8.74
N LYS A 304 8.46 -5.62 -9.15
CA LYS A 304 9.26 -6.10 -10.27
C LYS A 304 8.87 -5.36 -11.56
N ALA A 305 9.83 -5.17 -12.44
CA ALA A 305 9.52 -4.79 -13.82
C ALA A 305 8.72 -5.89 -14.51
N ASP A 306 7.88 -5.50 -15.46
CA ASP A 306 7.12 -6.47 -16.25
C ASP A 306 8.10 -7.39 -17.01
N GLY A 307 7.75 -8.65 -17.10
CA GLY A 307 8.50 -9.61 -17.89
C GLY A 307 8.46 -9.24 -19.38
N PRO A 308 9.55 -9.40 -20.13
CA PRO A 308 9.55 -9.16 -21.55
C PRO A 308 8.47 -9.97 -22.26
N GLN A 309 7.73 -9.32 -23.17
CA GLN A 309 6.88 -10.02 -24.12
C GLN A 309 7.78 -10.49 -25.27
N LEU A 310 7.99 -11.78 -25.34
CA LEU A 310 8.68 -12.40 -26.48
C LEU A 310 7.69 -12.53 -27.65
N GLY A 311 8.22 -12.67 -28.85
CA GLY A 311 7.40 -12.69 -30.06
C GLY A 311 6.25 -13.71 -30.03
N THR A 312 5.20 -13.46 -30.81
CA THR A 312 4.08 -14.38 -31.01
C THR A 312 4.42 -15.37 -32.12
N ILE A 313 4.20 -16.65 -31.87
CA ILE A 313 4.38 -17.74 -32.83
C ILE A 313 3.01 -18.07 -33.41
N ASN A 314 2.90 -18.02 -34.76
CA ASN A 314 1.66 -18.41 -35.45
C ASN A 314 1.91 -19.72 -36.20
N VAL A 315 1.05 -20.71 -35.93
CA VAL A 315 1.14 -22.05 -36.50
C VAL A 315 -0.21 -22.43 -37.13
N ASN A 316 -0.17 -22.95 -38.36
CA ASN A 316 -1.36 -23.53 -38.97
C ASN A 316 -1.33 -25.04 -38.80
N GLN A 317 -2.45 -25.63 -38.39
CA GLN A 317 -2.61 -27.07 -38.26
C GLN A 317 -3.94 -27.52 -38.87
N VAL A 318 -3.95 -28.65 -39.52
CA VAL A 318 -5.16 -29.23 -40.07
C VAL A 318 -6.11 -29.59 -38.90
N TYR A 319 -7.40 -29.21 -39.01
CA TYR A 319 -8.34 -29.21 -37.89
C TYR A 319 -8.60 -30.59 -37.24
N ASN A 320 -8.46 -31.68 -37.98
CA ASN A 320 -8.65 -33.04 -37.46
C ASN A 320 -7.34 -33.81 -37.26
N ASP A 321 -6.20 -33.15 -37.38
CA ASP A 321 -4.91 -33.77 -37.13
C ASP A 321 -4.67 -33.83 -35.61
N THR A 322 -5.08 -34.93 -35.01
CA THR A 322 -4.94 -35.21 -33.58
C THR A 322 -3.65 -35.94 -33.24
N ALA A 323 -2.69 -35.98 -34.12
CA ALA A 323 -1.35 -36.49 -33.80
C ALA A 323 -0.61 -35.55 -32.83
N SER A 324 0.28 -36.11 -32.03
CA SER A 324 1.16 -35.29 -31.19
C SER A 324 2.05 -34.40 -32.06
N LYS A 325 2.10 -33.13 -31.75
CA LYS A 325 2.90 -32.10 -32.41
C LYS A 325 3.89 -31.51 -31.46
N THR A 326 5.02 -31.07 -32.00
CA THR A 326 6.06 -30.35 -31.24
C THR A 326 6.37 -29.05 -31.97
N ILE A 327 6.31 -27.94 -31.22
CA ILE A 327 6.72 -26.61 -31.67
C ILE A 327 8.04 -26.27 -30.97
N ASN A 328 9.09 -26.13 -31.72
CA ASN A 328 10.39 -25.67 -31.23
C ASN A 328 10.40 -24.14 -31.28
N ILE A 329 10.22 -23.49 -30.16
CA ILE A 329 10.11 -22.02 -30.10
C ILE A 329 11.37 -21.30 -30.63
N ASN A 330 12.54 -21.93 -30.53
CA ASN A 330 13.78 -21.36 -31.04
C ASN A 330 13.75 -21.14 -32.56
N ASP A 331 12.96 -21.93 -33.30
CA ASP A 331 12.83 -21.79 -34.74
C ASP A 331 12.13 -20.48 -35.14
N TYR A 332 11.38 -19.90 -34.22
CA TYR A 332 10.56 -18.69 -34.42
C TYR A 332 11.11 -17.45 -33.70
N ILE A 333 11.48 -17.58 -32.43
CA ILE A 333 11.88 -16.48 -31.57
C ILE A 333 13.26 -16.64 -30.94
N GLY A 334 14.12 -17.47 -31.51
CA GLY A 334 15.46 -17.77 -30.99
C GLY A 334 16.34 -16.53 -30.83
N THR A 335 16.18 -15.52 -31.69
CA THR A 335 16.90 -14.24 -31.55
C THR A 335 16.53 -13.52 -30.27
N ASP A 336 15.22 -13.44 -29.90
CA ASP A 336 14.74 -12.79 -28.72
C ASP A 336 15.12 -13.57 -27.45
N LEU A 337 15.05 -14.89 -27.51
CA LEU A 337 15.50 -15.77 -26.43
C LEU A 337 17.01 -15.61 -26.18
N ASN A 338 17.84 -15.55 -27.22
CA ASN A 338 19.28 -15.33 -27.10
C ASN A 338 19.61 -13.94 -26.51
N LYS A 339 18.85 -12.91 -26.87
CA LYS A 339 19.00 -11.57 -26.32
C LYS A 339 18.64 -11.58 -24.83
N LEU A 340 17.52 -12.18 -24.46
CA LEU A 340 17.07 -12.28 -23.07
C LEU A 340 18.10 -13.08 -22.24
N ALA A 341 18.65 -14.17 -22.76
CA ALA A 341 19.63 -15.00 -22.07
C ALA A 341 20.94 -14.28 -21.73
N LYS A 342 21.30 -13.23 -22.47
CA LYS A 342 22.49 -12.41 -22.16
C LYS A 342 22.32 -11.64 -20.86
N ASP A 343 21.10 -11.16 -20.57
CA ASP A 343 20.79 -10.35 -19.41
C ASP A 343 20.33 -11.20 -18.22
N ALA A 344 19.56 -12.25 -18.49
CA ALA A 344 18.86 -13.08 -17.50
C ALA A 344 19.56 -14.43 -17.22
N GLY A 345 20.66 -14.74 -17.91
CA GLY A 345 21.33 -16.03 -17.77
C GLY A 345 20.57 -17.19 -18.43
N THR A 346 20.73 -18.40 -17.91
CA THR A 346 20.03 -19.58 -18.43
C THR A 346 18.52 -19.43 -18.22
N LEU A 347 17.77 -19.60 -19.33
CA LEU A 347 16.32 -19.55 -19.32
C LEU A 347 15.73 -20.88 -18.84
N ARG A 348 14.57 -20.82 -18.20
CA ARG A 348 13.79 -21.96 -17.74
C ARG A 348 12.35 -21.80 -18.23
N PHE A 349 11.85 -22.79 -18.94
CA PHE A 349 10.54 -22.74 -19.55
C PHE A 349 9.50 -23.49 -18.70
N HIS A 350 8.33 -22.91 -18.54
CA HIS A 350 7.27 -23.46 -17.73
C HIS A 350 5.95 -23.54 -18.51
N THR A 351 5.19 -24.60 -18.27
CA THR A 351 3.82 -24.69 -18.77
C THR A 351 3.00 -23.55 -18.20
N GLY A 352 2.33 -22.81 -19.09
CA GLY A 352 1.37 -21.78 -18.72
C GLY A 352 -0.06 -22.26 -18.90
N THR A 353 -0.80 -21.57 -19.74
CA THR A 353 -2.22 -21.81 -19.99
C THR A 353 -2.48 -21.97 -21.48
N TYR A 354 -3.64 -22.53 -21.84
CA TYR A 354 -4.15 -22.49 -23.19
C TYR A 354 -5.63 -22.12 -23.19
N SER A 355 -6.08 -21.54 -24.27
CA SER A 355 -7.45 -21.09 -24.47
C SER A 355 -7.86 -21.29 -25.95
N PRO A 356 -9.11 -21.70 -26.21
CA PRO A 356 -10.14 -22.13 -25.25
C PRO A 356 -9.79 -23.41 -24.49
N VAL A 357 -10.36 -23.59 -23.32
CA VAL A 357 -10.23 -24.84 -22.54
C VAL A 357 -10.77 -26.03 -23.36
N ASP A 358 -10.24 -27.21 -23.09
CA ASP A 358 -10.63 -28.47 -23.76
C ASP A 358 -10.25 -28.59 -25.26
N THR A 359 -9.51 -27.63 -25.82
CA THR A 359 -9.00 -27.69 -27.19
C THR A 359 -7.74 -28.53 -27.36
N ILE A 360 -7.02 -28.73 -26.25
CA ILE A 360 -5.82 -29.56 -26.19
C ILE A 360 -6.05 -30.73 -25.24
N LYS A 361 -5.66 -31.94 -25.65
CA LYS A 361 -5.75 -33.14 -24.79
C LYS A 361 -4.83 -33.01 -23.58
N SER A 362 -5.22 -33.72 -22.52
CA SER A 362 -4.37 -33.85 -21.32
C SER A 362 -2.99 -34.42 -21.67
N GLY A 363 -1.94 -33.88 -21.00
CA GLY A 363 -0.58 -34.31 -21.24
C GLY A 363 0.24 -33.42 -22.19
N TRP A 364 -0.28 -32.23 -22.55
CA TRP A 364 0.56 -31.23 -23.17
C TRP A 364 1.66 -30.76 -22.21
N GLY A 365 2.78 -30.36 -22.73
CA GLY A 365 3.90 -29.97 -21.91
C GLY A 365 4.90 -29.08 -22.62
N VAL A 366 5.77 -28.49 -21.83
CA VAL A 366 6.90 -27.70 -22.29
C VAL A 366 8.18 -28.33 -21.77
N ASP A 367 9.15 -28.55 -22.63
CA ASP A 367 10.48 -28.95 -22.20
C ASP A 367 11.15 -27.79 -21.44
N VAL A 368 11.51 -28.03 -20.20
CA VAL A 368 12.00 -27.00 -19.27
C VAL A 368 13.32 -26.35 -19.70
N ASN A 369 14.11 -27.01 -20.54
CA ASN A 369 15.41 -26.53 -20.97
C ASN A 369 15.39 -25.92 -22.38
N THR A 370 14.58 -26.47 -23.28
CA THR A 370 14.54 -26.07 -24.70
C THR A 370 13.33 -25.21 -25.04
N GLY A 371 12.29 -25.23 -24.20
CA GLY A 371 11.01 -24.57 -24.46
C GLY A 371 10.17 -25.25 -25.55
N ALA A 372 10.54 -26.44 -26.00
CA ALA A 372 9.76 -27.17 -26.98
C ALA A 372 8.38 -27.51 -26.43
N ILE A 373 7.33 -27.08 -27.12
CA ILE A 373 5.93 -27.30 -26.73
C ILE A 373 5.43 -28.55 -27.40
N THR A 374 5.05 -29.56 -26.65
CA THR A 374 4.40 -30.78 -27.15
C THR A 374 2.93 -30.76 -26.81
N TYR A 375 2.06 -30.93 -27.79
CA TYR A 375 0.61 -30.89 -27.62
C TYR A 375 -0.09 -31.85 -28.59
N GLN A 376 -1.35 -32.11 -28.31
CA GLN A 376 -2.24 -32.89 -29.15
C GLN A 376 -3.62 -32.24 -29.13
N LEU A 377 -4.20 -31.99 -30.32
CA LEU A 377 -5.53 -31.42 -30.42
C LEU A 377 -6.61 -32.35 -29.86
N ALA A 378 -7.61 -31.78 -29.24
CA ALA A 378 -8.83 -32.51 -28.87
C ALA A 378 -9.65 -32.88 -30.10
N ASN A 379 -10.60 -33.78 -29.94
CA ASN A 379 -11.55 -34.11 -30.99
C ASN A 379 -12.71 -33.08 -31.03
N GLY A 380 -13.32 -32.90 -32.20
CA GLY A 380 -14.53 -32.08 -32.34
C GLY A 380 -14.27 -30.59 -32.56
N LEU A 381 -13.05 -30.22 -32.86
CA LEU A 381 -12.66 -28.86 -33.26
C LEU A 381 -13.12 -28.61 -34.71
N SER A 382 -13.26 -27.33 -35.05
CA SER A 382 -13.70 -26.86 -36.35
C SER A 382 -12.58 -26.11 -37.10
N VAL A 383 -12.73 -26.01 -38.41
CA VAL A 383 -11.88 -25.15 -39.23
C VAL A 383 -12.04 -23.69 -38.78
N ASN A 384 -10.97 -22.95 -38.76
CA ASN A 384 -10.82 -21.57 -38.25
C ASN A 384 -10.92 -21.42 -36.71
N ASP A 385 -11.01 -22.51 -35.95
CA ASP A 385 -10.82 -22.40 -34.52
C ASP A 385 -9.37 -21.92 -34.26
N GLU A 386 -9.26 -21.02 -33.30
CA GLU A 386 -7.98 -20.47 -32.87
C GLU A 386 -7.68 -20.95 -31.45
N ILE A 387 -6.47 -21.45 -31.23
CA ILE A 387 -6.01 -21.91 -29.94
C ILE A 387 -4.78 -21.11 -29.56
N THR A 388 -4.83 -20.45 -28.42
CA THR A 388 -3.67 -19.70 -27.90
C THR A 388 -3.05 -20.47 -26.75
N ILE A 389 -1.76 -20.78 -26.86
CA ILE A 389 -0.94 -21.30 -25.77
C ILE A 389 -0.06 -20.16 -25.27
N THR A 390 -0.12 -19.92 -23.96
CA THR A 390 0.77 -18.97 -23.28
C THR A 390 1.70 -19.74 -22.37
N MET A 391 2.98 -19.57 -22.51
CA MET A 391 3.98 -20.16 -21.62
C MET A 391 4.85 -19.08 -21.01
N GLN A 392 5.43 -19.38 -19.85
CA GLN A 392 6.31 -18.49 -19.11
C GLN A 392 7.76 -18.92 -19.23
N VAL A 393 8.65 -17.92 -19.22
CA VAL A 393 10.10 -18.10 -19.29
C VAL A 393 10.73 -17.45 -18.07
N GLY A 394 11.12 -18.26 -17.12
CA GLY A 394 11.82 -17.83 -15.91
C GLY A 394 13.33 -17.72 -16.14
N TYR A 395 14.00 -17.16 -15.14
CA TYR A 395 15.42 -16.82 -15.20
C TYR A 395 16.23 -17.54 -14.14
N ASN A 396 17.42 -17.99 -14.49
CA ASN A 396 18.35 -18.61 -13.55
C ASN A 396 19.23 -17.57 -12.83
N ASP A 397 19.42 -16.38 -13.39
CA ASP A 397 20.10 -15.29 -12.71
C ASP A 397 19.21 -14.74 -11.59
N GLN A 398 19.70 -14.84 -10.35
CA GLN A 398 18.91 -14.45 -9.17
C GLN A 398 18.70 -12.93 -9.06
N THR A 399 19.63 -12.13 -9.58
CA THR A 399 19.50 -10.68 -9.56
C THR A 399 18.44 -10.23 -10.56
N TYR A 400 18.46 -10.83 -11.76
CA TYR A 400 17.48 -10.53 -12.79
C TYR A 400 16.07 -11.00 -12.36
N SER A 401 15.93 -12.23 -11.89
CA SER A 401 14.64 -12.82 -11.45
C SER A 401 14.03 -12.11 -10.24
N LYS A 402 14.87 -11.52 -9.38
CA LYS A 402 14.41 -10.71 -8.26
C LYS A 402 13.71 -9.44 -8.74
N ASN A 403 14.17 -8.88 -9.87
CA ASN A 403 13.79 -7.56 -10.35
C ASN A 403 12.79 -7.58 -11.51
N HIS A 404 12.58 -8.72 -12.16
CA HIS A 404 11.69 -8.87 -13.31
C HIS A 404 10.70 -10.01 -13.08
N GLU A 405 9.48 -9.83 -13.55
CA GLU A 405 8.53 -10.92 -13.71
C GLU A 405 8.99 -11.81 -14.87
N ASP A 406 8.52 -13.06 -14.92
CA ASP A 406 8.84 -14.00 -15.96
C ASP A 406 8.42 -13.46 -17.34
N ALA A 407 9.20 -13.74 -18.37
CA ALA A 407 8.84 -13.42 -19.74
C ALA A 407 7.71 -14.33 -20.23
N THR A 408 6.97 -13.86 -21.24
CA THR A 408 5.84 -14.58 -21.80
C THR A 408 6.03 -14.87 -23.28
N VAL A 409 5.74 -16.09 -23.72
CA VAL A 409 5.66 -16.51 -25.12
C VAL A 409 4.22 -16.89 -25.43
N THR A 410 3.70 -16.37 -26.53
CA THR A 410 2.36 -16.71 -27.03
C THR A 410 2.49 -17.50 -28.31
N VAL A 411 1.78 -18.62 -28.41
CA VAL A 411 1.65 -19.44 -29.61
C VAL A 411 0.19 -19.49 -30.01
N ASN A 412 -0.13 -19.03 -31.21
CA ASN A 412 -1.45 -19.10 -31.81
C ASN A 412 -1.47 -20.24 -32.83
N ILE A 413 -2.39 -21.17 -32.68
CA ILE A 413 -2.63 -22.28 -33.59
C ILE A 413 -3.97 -22.03 -34.28
N THR A 414 -3.92 -21.82 -35.59
CA THR A 414 -5.13 -21.66 -36.41
C THR A 414 -5.43 -22.98 -37.14
N LEU A 415 -6.66 -23.46 -37.03
CA LEU A 415 -7.05 -24.72 -37.62
C LEU A 415 -7.48 -24.51 -39.08
N THR A 416 -6.86 -25.24 -39.98
CA THR A 416 -7.07 -25.12 -41.42
C THR A 416 -7.84 -26.34 -41.98
N LYS A 417 -8.35 -26.17 -43.19
CA LYS A 417 -9.00 -27.24 -43.97
C LYS A 417 -8.02 -28.32 -44.36
N ILE A 418 -8.53 -29.50 -44.62
CA ILE A 418 -7.80 -30.61 -45.21
C ILE A 418 -7.73 -30.40 -46.72
N THR A 419 -6.54 -30.53 -47.30
CA THR A 419 -6.41 -30.58 -48.77
C THR A 419 -6.71 -32.00 -49.26
N PRO A 420 -7.76 -32.21 -50.07
CA PRO A 420 -8.04 -33.52 -50.66
C PRO A 420 -6.92 -33.93 -51.61
N THR A 421 -6.80 -35.21 -51.83
CA THR A 421 -5.92 -35.76 -52.87
C THR A 421 -6.73 -36.50 -53.91
N GLY A 422 -6.24 -36.56 -55.12
CA GLY A 422 -6.88 -37.27 -56.22
C GLY A 422 -6.83 -36.52 -57.54
N THR A 423 -7.34 -37.15 -58.56
CA THR A 423 -7.48 -36.60 -59.90
C THR A 423 -8.79 -37.07 -60.49
N PRO A 424 -9.49 -36.27 -61.30
CA PRO A 424 -10.74 -36.68 -61.91
C PRO A 424 -10.55 -37.79 -62.94
N ASN A 425 -11.59 -38.62 -63.04
CA ASN A 425 -11.71 -39.50 -64.17
C ASN A 425 -12.20 -38.72 -65.41
N TYR A 426 -11.67 -39.03 -66.54
CA TYR A 426 -12.12 -38.43 -67.82
C TYR A 426 -11.89 -39.37 -69.00
N THR A 427 -12.54 -39.08 -70.11
CA THR A 427 -12.36 -39.79 -71.39
C THR A 427 -11.51 -38.91 -72.33
N PRO A 428 -10.35 -39.34 -72.81
CA PRO A 428 -9.58 -38.62 -73.79
C PRO A 428 -10.33 -38.43 -75.12
N ILE A 429 -10.18 -37.25 -75.71
CA ILE A 429 -10.77 -36.91 -77.01
C ILE A 429 -9.76 -37.23 -78.10
N THR A 430 -10.21 -37.94 -79.17
CA THR A 430 -9.39 -38.41 -80.24
C THR A 430 -9.80 -37.90 -81.63
N SER A 431 -10.91 -37.12 -81.70
CA SER A 431 -11.40 -36.60 -82.98
C SER A 431 -11.96 -35.20 -82.83
N SER A 432 -11.99 -34.44 -83.92
CA SER A 432 -12.59 -33.09 -83.97
C SER A 432 -14.10 -33.12 -83.80
N GLY A 433 -14.71 -31.98 -83.41
CA GLY A 433 -16.14 -31.82 -83.23
C GLY A 433 -16.69 -32.38 -81.93
N LYS A 434 -15.82 -32.68 -80.98
CA LYS A 434 -16.17 -33.12 -79.62
C LYS A 434 -16.26 -31.93 -78.67
N THR A 435 -17.03 -32.08 -77.60
CA THR A 435 -17.22 -31.06 -76.56
C THR A 435 -16.77 -31.56 -75.20
N LEU A 436 -16.81 -30.71 -74.18
CA LEU A 436 -16.47 -31.08 -72.81
C LEU A 436 -17.39 -32.19 -72.24
N ALA A 437 -18.65 -32.29 -72.70
CA ALA A 437 -19.53 -33.41 -72.35
C ALA A 437 -18.96 -34.77 -72.78
N ASP A 438 -18.32 -34.86 -73.98
CA ASP A 438 -17.72 -36.10 -74.47
C ASP A 438 -16.53 -36.57 -73.61
N ALA A 439 -15.89 -35.68 -72.87
CA ALA A 439 -14.83 -36.01 -71.96
C ALA A 439 -15.29 -36.71 -70.68
N ASN A 440 -16.61 -36.70 -70.39
CA ASN A 440 -17.20 -37.41 -69.27
C ASN A 440 -16.43 -37.23 -67.95
N LEU A 441 -16.12 -35.97 -67.62
CA LEU A 441 -15.41 -35.63 -66.38
C LEU A 441 -16.19 -36.08 -65.16
N ASN A 442 -15.62 -36.87 -64.24
CA ASN A 442 -16.32 -37.33 -63.08
C ASN A 442 -15.40 -37.64 -61.89
N ALA A 443 -15.97 -37.73 -60.69
CA ALA A 443 -15.30 -38.07 -59.44
C ALA A 443 -15.57 -39.53 -58.98
N ASN A 444 -16.04 -40.40 -59.86
CA ASN A 444 -16.45 -41.77 -59.55
C ASN A 444 -15.23 -42.65 -59.15
N ASN A 445 -15.49 -43.81 -58.57
CA ASN A 445 -14.52 -44.84 -58.26
C ASN A 445 -13.38 -44.37 -57.34
N ASN A 446 -13.71 -43.55 -56.32
CA ASN A 446 -12.72 -43.00 -55.39
C ASN A 446 -11.60 -42.19 -56.07
N ALA A 447 -11.92 -41.48 -57.16
CA ALA A 447 -10.99 -40.61 -57.86
C ALA A 447 -10.34 -39.56 -56.95
N PHE A 448 -11.05 -39.18 -55.90
CA PHE A 448 -10.59 -38.27 -54.84
C PHE A 448 -10.69 -38.92 -53.47
N SER A 449 -9.85 -38.47 -52.56
CA SER A 449 -9.77 -38.99 -51.20
C SER A 449 -11.04 -38.73 -50.34
N VAL A 450 -11.94 -37.86 -50.82
CA VAL A 450 -13.21 -37.52 -50.18
C VAL A 450 -14.33 -37.42 -51.19
N PRO A 451 -15.63 -37.59 -50.80
CA PRO A 451 -16.77 -37.36 -51.67
C PRO A 451 -16.87 -35.92 -52.16
N GLY A 452 -17.29 -35.73 -53.38
CA GLY A 452 -17.49 -34.40 -53.96
C GLY A 452 -17.83 -34.45 -55.42
N GLU A 453 -17.93 -33.29 -56.03
CA GLU A 453 -18.22 -33.10 -57.45
C GLU A 453 -17.08 -32.44 -58.18
N VAL A 454 -16.82 -32.84 -59.38
CA VAL A 454 -15.87 -32.23 -60.29
C VAL A 454 -16.58 -31.57 -61.46
N ARG A 455 -16.08 -30.42 -61.87
CA ARG A 455 -16.66 -29.63 -62.96
C ARG A 455 -15.56 -28.94 -63.78
N TRP A 456 -15.90 -28.60 -65.01
CA TRP A 456 -15.05 -27.74 -65.82
C TRP A 456 -15.20 -26.28 -65.42
N VAL A 457 -14.10 -25.55 -65.34
CA VAL A 457 -14.09 -24.13 -64.99
C VAL A 457 -13.23 -23.33 -65.98
N GLY A 458 -13.64 -22.12 -66.27
CA GLY A 458 -12.86 -21.16 -67.05
C GLY A 458 -11.83 -20.42 -66.23
N GLU A 459 -11.01 -19.60 -66.86
CA GLU A 459 -9.97 -18.80 -66.18
C GLU A 459 -10.48 -17.88 -65.06
N SER A 460 -11.75 -17.53 -65.06
CA SER A 460 -12.40 -16.69 -64.07
C SER A 460 -13.29 -17.48 -63.10
N ASP A 461 -13.00 -18.77 -62.88
CA ASP A 461 -13.77 -19.70 -62.02
C ASP A 461 -15.25 -19.91 -62.45
N GLY A 462 -15.63 -19.36 -63.59
CA GLY A 462 -16.96 -19.60 -64.17
C GLY A 462 -17.05 -21.04 -64.68
N VAL A 463 -18.22 -21.69 -64.45
CA VAL A 463 -18.46 -23.05 -64.98
C VAL A 463 -18.49 -22.99 -66.50
N LEU A 464 -17.70 -23.82 -67.13
CA LEU A 464 -17.72 -23.99 -68.57
C LEU A 464 -18.94 -24.87 -68.94
N ALA A 465 -19.61 -24.50 -70.02
CA ALA A 465 -20.75 -25.26 -70.51
C ALA A 465 -20.31 -26.61 -71.12
N ASP A 466 -21.10 -27.63 -70.96
CA ASP A 466 -20.84 -28.97 -71.47
C ASP A 466 -20.67 -29.02 -73.00
N ASP A 467 -21.28 -28.07 -73.72
CA ASP A 467 -21.20 -27.90 -75.17
C ASP A 467 -19.95 -27.13 -75.64
N THR A 468 -19.08 -26.70 -74.71
CA THR A 468 -17.84 -26.04 -75.05
C THR A 468 -16.95 -26.94 -75.95
N PRO A 469 -16.59 -26.50 -77.17
CA PRO A 469 -15.77 -27.29 -78.09
C PRO A 469 -14.40 -27.61 -77.49
N VAL A 470 -13.92 -28.86 -77.74
CA VAL A 470 -12.57 -29.27 -77.34
C VAL A 470 -11.62 -29.05 -78.48
N GLU A 471 -10.57 -28.24 -78.23
CA GLU A 471 -9.52 -27.91 -79.17
C GLU A 471 -8.25 -28.74 -78.89
N LYS A 472 -7.52 -29.08 -79.94
CA LYS A 472 -6.31 -29.87 -79.84
C LYS A 472 -5.15 -29.11 -79.18
N GLY A 473 -4.56 -29.69 -78.15
CA GLY A 473 -3.47 -29.09 -77.36
C GLY A 473 -3.86 -28.02 -76.35
N VAL A 474 -5.17 -27.73 -76.19
CA VAL A 474 -5.68 -26.77 -75.22
C VAL A 474 -5.91 -27.46 -73.89
N ALA A 475 -5.48 -26.82 -72.82
CA ALA A 475 -5.71 -27.26 -71.44
C ALA A 475 -7.05 -26.73 -70.95
N TYR A 476 -7.90 -27.59 -70.43
CA TYR A 476 -9.17 -27.27 -69.79
C TYR A 476 -9.02 -27.41 -68.29
N HIS A 477 -9.41 -26.39 -67.56
CA HIS A 477 -9.32 -26.38 -66.10
C HIS A 477 -10.53 -27.08 -65.49
N TRP A 478 -10.27 -27.81 -64.40
CA TRP A 478 -11.29 -28.47 -63.61
C TRP A 478 -11.17 -28.04 -62.16
N GLU A 479 -12.29 -28.04 -61.44
CA GLU A 479 -12.38 -27.82 -60.02
C GLU A 479 -13.13 -29.01 -59.39
N PHE A 480 -12.52 -29.60 -58.33
CA PHE A 480 -13.18 -30.54 -57.47
C PHE A 480 -13.69 -29.82 -56.24
N ARG A 481 -14.99 -29.97 -55.94
CA ARG A 481 -15.67 -29.43 -54.77
C ARG A 481 -16.03 -30.55 -53.82
N PRO A 482 -15.36 -30.66 -52.65
CA PRO A 482 -15.78 -31.62 -51.66
C PRO A 482 -17.22 -31.32 -51.17
N THR A 483 -17.98 -32.38 -50.85
CA THR A 483 -19.32 -32.26 -50.28
C THR A 483 -19.33 -31.51 -48.96
N GLU A 484 -18.29 -31.73 -48.12
CA GLU A 484 -18.06 -31.00 -46.86
C GLU A 484 -17.07 -29.84 -47.08
N GLY A 485 -17.49 -28.84 -47.84
CA GLY A 485 -16.62 -27.72 -48.25
C GLY A 485 -16.21 -26.79 -47.06
N ASP A 486 -16.82 -26.94 -45.90
CA ASP A 486 -16.41 -26.34 -44.63
C ASP A 486 -15.14 -27.01 -44.07
N LYS A 487 -14.90 -28.29 -44.34
CA LYS A 487 -13.79 -29.09 -43.80
C LYS A 487 -12.63 -29.30 -44.78
N TYR A 488 -12.93 -29.23 -46.05
CA TYR A 488 -11.96 -29.54 -47.10
C TYR A 488 -11.76 -28.38 -48.07
N GLU A 489 -10.50 -28.22 -48.50
CA GLU A 489 -10.18 -27.29 -49.56
C GLU A 489 -10.71 -27.77 -50.90
N ARG A 490 -10.96 -26.84 -51.81
CA ARG A 490 -11.18 -27.17 -53.22
C ARG A 490 -9.86 -27.62 -53.86
N LEU A 491 -9.94 -28.55 -54.77
CA LEU A 491 -8.77 -28.95 -55.56
C LEU A 491 -9.01 -28.56 -57.02
N THR A 492 -8.00 -27.93 -57.64
CA THR A 492 -8.09 -27.52 -59.05
C THR A 492 -6.96 -28.15 -59.84
N GLY A 493 -7.15 -28.25 -61.12
CA GLY A 493 -6.12 -28.72 -62.03
C GLY A 493 -6.51 -28.46 -63.48
N SER A 494 -5.70 -28.94 -64.40
CA SER A 494 -6.01 -28.84 -65.83
C SER A 494 -5.69 -30.14 -66.57
N ILE A 495 -6.40 -30.37 -67.65
CA ILE A 495 -6.26 -31.55 -68.51
C ILE A 495 -6.20 -31.10 -69.98
N ILE A 496 -5.23 -31.56 -70.73
CA ILE A 496 -5.24 -31.48 -72.18
C ILE A 496 -5.99 -32.71 -72.70
N LEU A 497 -7.26 -32.52 -73.07
CA LEU A 497 -8.16 -33.60 -73.45
C LEU A 497 -7.85 -34.21 -74.80
N TRP A 498 -7.32 -33.43 -75.74
CA TRP A 498 -6.98 -33.86 -77.12
C TRP A 498 -5.52 -33.60 -77.43
N THR A 499 -4.74 -34.66 -77.47
CA THR A 499 -3.33 -34.64 -77.79
C THR A 499 -3.06 -35.37 -79.13
N GLU A 500 -1.83 -35.26 -79.72
CA GLU A 500 -1.43 -35.98 -80.95
C GLU A 500 -1.36 -37.49 -80.75
N SER A 501 -1.07 -37.93 -79.52
CA SER A 501 -0.93 -39.33 -79.14
C SER A 501 -2.21 -39.97 -78.57
N GLY A 502 -3.32 -39.20 -78.40
CA GLY A 502 -4.56 -39.68 -77.80
C GLY A 502 -4.51 -39.87 -76.28
N SER A 503 -3.43 -39.50 -75.64
CA SER A 503 -3.28 -39.57 -74.18
C SER A 503 -3.38 -38.17 -73.57
N GLY A 504 -4.36 -37.93 -72.68
CA GLY A 504 -4.45 -36.70 -71.93
C GLY A 504 -3.37 -36.59 -70.87
N VAL A 505 -2.97 -35.36 -70.55
CA VAL A 505 -2.01 -35.06 -69.47
C VAL A 505 -2.77 -34.33 -68.37
N VAL A 506 -2.72 -34.89 -67.19
CA VAL A 506 -3.29 -34.24 -65.99
C VAL A 506 -2.23 -33.39 -65.30
N ILE A 507 -2.52 -32.12 -65.13
CA ILE A 507 -1.70 -31.19 -64.36
C ILE A 507 -2.51 -30.78 -63.15
N ILE A 508 -2.03 -31.05 -61.97
CA ILE A 508 -2.65 -30.63 -60.69
C ILE A 508 -1.95 -29.37 -60.22
N THR A 509 -2.73 -28.32 -60.08
CA THR A 509 -2.26 -27.09 -59.43
C THR A 509 -3.03 -26.93 -58.11
N PRO A 510 -2.39 -26.97 -56.95
CA PRO A 510 -3.06 -26.70 -55.69
C PRO A 510 -3.70 -25.30 -55.74
N SER A 511 -4.97 -25.22 -55.49
CA SER A 511 -5.65 -23.93 -55.33
C SER A 511 -5.16 -23.26 -54.06
N GLN A 512 -4.50 -22.14 -54.19
CA GLN A 512 -4.37 -21.23 -53.06
C GLN A 512 -5.70 -20.57 -52.83
N SER A 513 -6.46 -21.03 -51.85
CA SER A 513 -7.69 -20.34 -51.43
C SER A 513 -7.32 -18.96 -50.89
N GLY A 514 -7.96 -17.96 -51.48
CA GLY A 514 -8.09 -16.57 -51.15
C GLY A 514 -7.26 -16.00 -50.00
N GLU A 515 -6.46 -15.08 -50.40
CA GLU A 515 -6.01 -13.86 -49.69
C GLU A 515 -6.03 -13.92 -48.15
N SER A 516 -5.04 -14.56 -47.58
CA SER A 516 -4.37 -14.06 -46.40
C SER A 516 -2.89 -13.95 -46.76
N THR A 517 -2.40 -12.74 -46.90
CA THR A 517 -0.98 -12.46 -47.00
C THR A 517 -0.27 -13.27 -45.93
N PRO A 518 0.66 -14.18 -46.27
CA PRO A 518 1.49 -14.81 -45.26
C PRO A 518 2.31 -13.70 -44.62
N ALA A 519 2.23 -13.57 -43.31
CA ALA A 519 3.24 -12.87 -42.57
C ALA A 519 4.60 -13.45 -43.03
N SER A 520 5.42 -12.62 -43.63
CA SER A 520 6.74 -12.96 -44.09
C SER A 520 7.52 -13.69 -43.01
N ASN A 521 7.72 -15.00 -43.19
CA ASN A 521 8.60 -15.77 -42.35
C ASN A 521 10.04 -15.42 -42.76
N PRO A 522 10.86 -14.84 -41.94
CA PRO A 522 12.25 -14.60 -42.26
C PRO A 522 13.02 -15.90 -42.06
N ASN A 523 13.51 -16.44 -43.16
CA ASN A 523 14.64 -17.36 -43.20
C ASN A 523 14.40 -18.86 -42.92
N THR A 524 14.07 -19.59 -43.96
CA THR A 524 14.64 -20.91 -44.10
C THR A 524 15.60 -20.88 -45.26
N GLY A 525 16.90 -20.79 -44.93
CA GLY A 525 17.96 -21.02 -45.90
C GLY A 525 17.96 -22.48 -46.34
N ALA A 526 17.50 -22.74 -47.55
CA ALA A 526 17.84 -23.93 -48.29
C ALA A 526 18.57 -23.48 -49.55
N ALA A 527 19.84 -23.75 -49.59
CA ALA A 527 20.69 -23.55 -50.76
C ALA A 527 20.16 -24.38 -51.91
N HIS A 528 19.73 -23.74 -52.98
CA HIS A 528 19.72 -24.33 -54.30
C HIS A 528 20.68 -23.60 -55.21
N VAL A 529 21.74 -24.33 -55.53
CA VAL A 529 22.73 -24.01 -56.56
C VAL A 529 22.09 -24.21 -57.95
N GLY A 530 22.25 -23.22 -58.83
CA GLY A 530 22.26 -23.47 -60.26
C GLY A 530 21.29 -22.69 -61.11
N GLN A 531 21.74 -21.77 -61.72
CA GLN A 531 22.08 -21.30 -63.06
C GLN A 531 21.40 -19.95 -63.42
N PRO A 532 22.12 -19.12 -64.19
CA PRO A 532 21.68 -17.74 -64.45
C PRO A 532 21.10 -17.62 -65.85
N LEU A 533 20.21 -16.70 -66.09
CA LEU A 533 19.98 -16.07 -67.38
C LEU A 533 19.27 -14.71 -67.25
N PRO A 534 19.36 -13.88 -68.29
CA PRO A 534 19.89 -12.55 -68.14
C PRO A 534 18.85 -11.44 -68.35
N GLY A 535 19.16 -10.31 -67.77
CA GLY A 535 18.91 -9.02 -68.37
C GLY A 535 17.53 -8.43 -68.42
N LEU A 536 17.24 -7.43 -67.58
CA LEU A 536 17.04 -6.09 -68.10
C LEU A 536 17.22 -5.06 -66.99
N ALA A 537 18.16 -4.18 -67.26
CA ALA A 537 18.37 -2.96 -66.47
C ALA A 537 17.20 -1.98 -66.67
N LEU A 538 16.94 -1.16 -65.68
CA LEU A 538 16.89 0.30 -65.83
C LEU A 538 16.66 1.02 -64.48
N LEU A 539 17.69 1.77 -64.12
CA LEU A 539 17.75 3.19 -63.74
C LEU A 539 16.85 3.63 -62.57
N ALA A 540 17.44 3.88 -61.43
CA ALA A 540 18.09 5.14 -60.99
C ALA A 540 17.12 6.32 -60.82
N LEU A 541 17.01 6.83 -59.59
CA LEU A 541 17.43 8.20 -59.33
C LEU A 541 17.56 8.48 -57.83
N ALA A 542 18.73 8.99 -57.51
CA ALA A 542 19.11 9.55 -56.22
C ALA A 542 18.37 10.91 -56.02
N ALA A 543 18.06 11.23 -54.80
CA ALA A 543 18.01 12.61 -54.34
C ALA A 543 18.54 12.69 -52.90
N LEU A 544 19.76 13.12 -52.86
CA LEU A 544 20.51 13.68 -51.76
C LEU A 544 19.90 15.03 -51.38
N CYS A 545 19.60 15.31 -50.11
CA CYS A 545 19.60 16.66 -49.57
C CYS A 545 20.22 16.65 -48.18
N LEU A 546 21.48 17.02 -48.14
CA LEU A 546 22.15 17.63 -46.99
C LEU A 546 21.44 18.97 -46.67
N TYR A 547 21.18 19.27 -45.44
CA TYR A 547 21.29 20.65 -44.94
C TYR A 547 21.92 20.64 -43.54
N ALA A 548 23.11 21.14 -43.50
CA ALA A 548 23.81 21.60 -42.33
C ALA A 548 23.38 23.03 -42.00
N GLY A 549 23.20 23.32 -40.73
CA GLY A 549 22.90 24.67 -40.30
C GLY A 549 23.20 24.90 -38.82
N THR A 550 24.42 25.31 -38.58
CA THR A 550 24.96 25.89 -37.34
C THR A 550 24.20 27.15 -36.90
N ARG A 551 24.05 27.37 -35.62
CA ARG A 551 24.49 28.52 -34.78
C ARG A 551 23.75 28.55 -33.45
N ARG A 552 24.55 28.54 -32.42
CA ARG A 552 24.84 29.55 -31.37
C ARG A 552 23.65 30.37 -30.85
N PHE A 553 23.25 30.15 -29.63
CA PHE A 553 23.61 31.01 -28.47
C PHE A 553 23.42 30.18 -27.20
#